data_fc2d5247ca973f81c1b46de91c4e6c7d
#
_entry.id   fc2d5247ca973f81c1b46de91c4e6c7d
#
_cell.length_a   1.000
_cell.length_b   1.000
_cell.length_c   1.000
_cell.angle_alpha   90.00
_cell.angle_beta   90.00
_cell.angle_gamma   90.00
#
_symmetry.space_group_name_H-M   'P 1'
#
loop_
_entity.id
_entity.type
_entity.pdbx_description
1 polymer ?
#
loop_
_entity_poly.entity_id
_entity_poly.type
_entity_poly.pdbx_seq_one_letter_code
_entity_poly.pdbx_strand_id
1 'polypeptide(L)'
;MNNYKYKKKRKMERLNLIPILDAVFIFIFFLLMSAQFVDIYQIGSDAPAVKTAMPDQSKQEPFVLVLEIKRDQLIVKQGVDEQVVKVIRRLRGGGYDLEQLSELLVTIKQQNPKEDAIIFRPLSGIAYSAIVKIMDTVRLRPAAGQPGKTKTLFERVIFETVI
;
A
#
# COMPACT_ATOMS: atom_id res chain seq x y z
N MET A 1 66.99 35.03 -47.35
CA MET A 1 65.67 34.58 -47.85
C MET A 1 64.86 34.13 -46.65
N ASN A 2 63.90 34.96 -46.19
CA ASN A 2 63.11 34.75 -44.97
C ASN A 2 61.77 34.21 -45.32
N ASN A 3 61.48 32.90 -45.07
CA ASN A 3 60.21 32.25 -45.34
C ASN A 3 59.29 32.44 -44.11
N TYR A 4 58.51 33.49 -44.13
CA TYR A 4 57.40 33.62 -43.18
C TYR A 4 56.24 32.64 -43.53
N LYS A 5 56.13 31.51 -42.78
CA LYS A 5 54.99 30.62 -42.89
C LYS A 5 53.80 31.30 -42.21
N TYR A 6 52.82 31.76 -42.99
CA TYR A 6 51.52 32.22 -42.51
C TYR A 6 50.82 31.09 -41.78
N LYS A 7 50.68 31.15 -40.48
CA LYS A 7 49.83 30.26 -39.70
C LYS A 7 48.38 30.53 -40.07
N LYS A 8 47.76 29.59 -40.81
CA LYS A 8 46.34 29.58 -41.13
C LYS A 8 45.54 29.65 -39.82
N LYS A 9 44.84 30.76 -39.56
CA LYS A 9 43.92 30.88 -38.42
C LYS A 9 42.83 29.83 -38.60
N ARG A 10 42.74 28.85 -37.70
CA ARG A 10 41.61 27.88 -37.65
C ARG A 10 40.36 28.69 -37.36
N LYS A 11 39.43 28.69 -38.31
CA LYS A 11 38.09 29.17 -38.11
C LYS A 11 37.45 28.31 -37.01
N MET A 12 37.11 28.89 -35.86
CA MET A 12 36.30 28.19 -34.87
C MET A 12 34.90 27.92 -35.46
N GLU A 13 34.64 26.67 -35.68
CA GLU A 13 33.29 26.23 -36.08
C GLU A 13 32.33 26.55 -34.91
N ARG A 14 31.20 27.18 -35.22
CA ARG A 14 30.17 27.45 -34.22
C ARG A 14 29.61 26.10 -33.79
N LEU A 15 29.68 25.82 -32.49
CA LEU A 15 29.06 24.64 -31.89
C LEU A 15 27.56 24.67 -32.20
N ASN A 16 27.06 23.66 -32.89
CA ASN A 16 25.65 23.47 -33.10
C ASN A 16 25.05 22.89 -31.83
N LEU A 17 24.33 23.70 -31.06
CA LEU A 17 23.72 23.30 -29.77
C LEU A 17 22.40 22.56 -29.93
N ILE A 18 21.84 22.52 -31.15
CA ILE A 18 20.53 21.89 -31.41
C ILE A 18 20.50 20.41 -30.98
N PRO A 19 21.48 19.56 -31.36
CA PRO A 19 21.47 18.15 -30.94
C PRO A 19 21.59 17.97 -29.41
N ILE A 20 22.30 18.87 -28.75
CA ILE A 20 22.48 18.83 -27.30
C ILE A 20 21.16 19.18 -26.61
N LEU A 21 20.46 20.20 -27.10
CA LEU A 21 19.16 20.59 -26.58
C LEU A 21 18.12 19.48 -26.72
N ASP A 22 18.10 18.79 -27.86
CA ASP A 22 17.20 17.66 -28.12
C ASP A 22 17.49 16.49 -27.17
N ALA A 23 18.75 16.11 -26.99
CA ALA A 23 19.13 15.06 -26.07
C ALA A 23 18.75 15.36 -24.62
N VAL A 24 18.93 16.62 -24.17
CA VAL A 24 18.55 17.04 -22.82
C VAL A 24 17.02 17.01 -22.67
N PHE A 25 16.28 17.41 -23.71
CA PHE A 25 14.81 17.38 -23.67
C PHE A 25 14.27 15.96 -23.53
N ILE A 26 14.79 15.02 -24.31
CA ILE A 26 14.44 13.58 -24.22
C ILE A 26 14.76 13.04 -22.83
N PHE A 27 15.92 13.41 -22.27
CA PHE A 27 16.35 12.95 -20.95
C PHE A 27 15.44 13.47 -19.84
N ILE A 28 15.07 14.75 -19.87
CA ILE A 28 14.13 15.33 -18.91
C ILE A 28 12.76 14.66 -19.01
N PHE A 29 12.27 14.43 -20.22
CA PHE A 29 11.00 13.75 -20.43
C PHE A 29 11.02 12.30 -19.90
N PHE A 30 12.13 11.59 -20.12
CA PHE A 30 12.34 10.26 -19.57
C PHE A 30 12.32 10.26 -18.04
N LEU A 31 13.00 11.24 -17.40
CA LEU A 31 12.99 11.36 -15.93
C LEU A 31 11.61 11.66 -15.39
N LEU A 32 10.85 12.54 -16.04
CA LEU A 32 9.47 12.84 -15.64
C LEU A 32 8.57 11.62 -15.77
N MET A 33 8.71 10.86 -16.85
CA MET A 33 7.94 9.64 -17.06
C MET A 33 8.33 8.55 -16.05
N SER A 34 9.61 8.40 -15.73
CA SER A 34 10.10 7.45 -14.74
C SER A 34 9.60 7.78 -13.34
N ALA A 35 9.45 9.06 -13.01
CA ALA A 35 8.93 9.48 -11.70
C ALA A 35 7.47 9.07 -11.47
N GLN A 36 6.69 8.85 -12.52
CA GLN A 36 5.29 8.40 -12.42
C GLN A 36 5.15 6.91 -12.05
N PHE A 37 6.20 6.11 -12.20
CA PHE A 37 6.19 4.69 -11.81
C PHE A 37 6.62 4.45 -10.36
N VAL A 38 6.99 5.50 -9.63
CA VAL A 38 7.27 5.39 -8.20
C VAL A 38 5.96 5.58 -7.44
N ASP A 39 5.17 4.51 -7.30
CA ASP A 39 4.12 4.45 -6.30
C ASP A 39 4.80 4.49 -4.92
N ILE A 40 4.94 5.69 -4.39
CA ILE A 40 5.34 5.87 -3.01
C ILE A 40 4.15 5.43 -2.15
N TYR A 41 4.18 4.20 -1.66
CA TYR A 41 3.34 3.79 -0.55
C TYR A 41 3.79 4.58 0.68
N GLN A 42 3.35 5.82 0.78
CA GLN A 42 3.40 6.54 2.03
C GLN A 42 2.42 5.83 2.99
N ILE A 43 2.96 5.00 3.85
CA ILE A 43 2.33 4.76 5.14
C ILE A 43 2.33 6.15 5.77
N GLY A 44 1.15 6.80 5.77
CA GLY A 44 1.01 8.14 6.31
C GLY A 44 1.35 8.14 7.79
N SER A 45 2.61 8.31 8.11
CA SER A 45 2.98 8.93 9.37
C SER A 45 2.78 10.43 9.15
N ASP A 46 1.59 10.92 9.41
CA ASP A 46 1.37 12.32 9.68
C ASP A 46 2.18 12.66 10.94
N ALA A 47 3.46 12.98 10.74
CA ALA A 47 4.24 13.64 11.75
C ALA A 47 3.56 14.99 11.97
N PRO A 48 2.97 15.25 13.16
CA PRO A 48 2.28 16.49 13.41
C PRO A 48 3.31 17.61 13.30
N ALA A 49 3.11 18.52 12.35
CA ALA A 49 3.77 19.81 12.39
C ALA A 49 3.52 20.41 13.76
N VAL A 50 4.60 20.75 14.48
CA VAL A 50 4.59 21.36 15.79
C VAL A 50 3.82 22.68 15.69
N LYS A 51 2.50 22.64 15.86
CA LYS A 51 1.70 23.78 16.26
C LYS A 51 1.62 23.71 17.78
N THR A 52 2.31 24.62 18.43
CA THR A 52 2.12 24.99 19.82
C THR A 52 0.65 25.39 20.02
N ALA A 53 -0.20 24.44 20.32
CA ALA A 53 -1.56 24.67 20.81
C ALA A 53 -1.92 23.47 21.69
N MET A 54 -2.29 23.76 22.91
CA MET A 54 -2.84 22.96 23.98
C MET A 54 -3.10 21.47 23.74
N PRO A 55 -2.84 20.60 24.74
CA PRO A 55 -3.02 19.16 24.57
C PRO A 55 -4.51 18.84 24.46
N ASP A 56 -4.96 18.62 23.23
CA ASP A 56 -6.25 18.01 22.97
C ASP A 56 -6.13 16.52 23.33
N GLN A 57 -6.79 16.11 24.41
CA GLN A 57 -6.73 14.77 25.01
C GLN A 57 -7.48 13.71 24.22
N SER A 58 -7.59 13.83 22.91
CA SER A 58 -8.18 12.81 22.03
C SER A 58 -7.18 12.27 21.00
N LYS A 59 -5.96 11.93 21.43
CA LYS A 59 -5.10 11.07 20.61
C LYS A 59 -5.65 9.64 20.67
N GLN A 60 -6.71 9.37 19.91
CA GLN A 60 -7.01 8.00 19.52
C GLN A 60 -5.82 7.49 18.72
N GLU A 61 -5.13 6.50 19.24
CA GLU A 61 -4.07 5.81 18.52
C GLU A 61 -4.62 5.36 17.16
N PRO A 62 -3.83 5.50 16.07
CA PRO A 62 -4.30 5.09 14.75
C PRO A 62 -4.72 3.62 14.80
N PHE A 63 -5.97 3.37 14.44
CA PHE A 63 -6.48 2.01 14.38
C PHE A 63 -5.86 1.30 13.19
N VAL A 64 -5.13 0.24 13.45
CA VAL A 64 -4.54 -0.62 12.42
C VAL A 64 -5.08 -2.03 12.62
N LEU A 65 -5.67 -2.59 11.58
CA LEU A 65 -6.16 -3.97 11.58
C LEU A 65 -5.33 -4.79 10.61
N VAL A 66 -4.67 -5.82 11.13
CA VAL A 66 -3.82 -6.71 10.34
C VAL A 66 -4.40 -8.13 10.37
N LEU A 67 -4.51 -8.75 9.20
CA LEU A 67 -4.90 -10.14 9.02
C LEU A 67 -3.72 -10.94 8.45
N GLU A 68 -3.04 -11.68 9.31
CA GLU A 68 -2.04 -12.64 8.87
C GLU A 68 -2.70 -13.94 8.42
N ILE A 69 -2.37 -14.37 7.19
CA ILE A 69 -2.92 -15.60 6.60
C ILE A 69 -1.80 -16.64 6.59
N LYS A 70 -1.89 -17.62 7.50
CA LYS A 70 -0.97 -18.75 7.59
C LYS A 70 -1.62 -20.02 7.03
N ARG A 71 -0.83 -21.06 6.80
CA ARG A 71 -1.33 -22.31 6.18
C ARG A 71 -2.41 -23.01 7.01
N ASP A 72 -2.34 -22.90 8.34
CA ASP A 72 -3.17 -23.61 9.32
C ASP A 72 -4.11 -22.69 10.11
N GLN A 73 -3.94 -21.38 10.02
CA GLN A 73 -4.68 -20.43 10.85
C GLN A 73 -4.71 -19.03 10.24
N LEU A 74 -5.70 -18.24 10.66
CA LEU A 74 -5.77 -16.80 10.47
C LEU A 74 -5.49 -16.12 11.81
N ILE A 75 -4.67 -15.08 11.81
CA ILE A 75 -4.36 -14.30 13.01
C ILE A 75 -4.83 -12.87 12.76
N VAL A 76 -5.79 -12.43 13.56
CA VAL A 76 -6.27 -11.05 13.54
C VAL A 76 -5.54 -10.27 14.62
N LYS A 77 -4.90 -9.17 14.20
CA LYS A 77 -4.13 -8.28 15.08
C LYS A 77 -4.69 -6.87 14.98
N GLN A 78 -4.58 -6.10 16.05
CA GLN A 78 -5.08 -4.73 16.14
C GLN A 78 -4.05 -3.81 16.80
N GLY A 79 -4.05 -2.55 16.37
CA GLY A 79 -3.18 -1.51 16.92
C GLY A 79 -1.80 -1.47 16.28
N VAL A 80 -1.05 -0.41 16.61
CA VAL A 80 0.32 -0.20 16.10
C VAL A 80 1.26 -1.27 16.61
N ASP A 81 1.03 -1.77 17.83
CA ASP A 81 1.82 -2.84 18.45
C ASP A 81 1.42 -4.24 17.97
N GLU A 82 0.52 -4.34 16.98
CA GLU A 82 0.04 -5.60 16.42
C GLU A 82 -0.41 -6.63 17.48
N GLN A 83 -1.17 -6.20 18.46
CA GLN A 83 -1.68 -7.08 19.49
C GLN A 83 -2.64 -8.11 18.89
N VAL A 84 -2.41 -9.40 19.22
CA VAL A 84 -3.24 -10.49 18.72
C VAL A 84 -4.63 -10.42 19.38
N VAL A 85 -5.65 -10.15 18.57
CA VAL A 85 -7.06 -10.14 19.00
C VAL A 85 -7.61 -11.55 19.02
N LYS A 86 -7.38 -12.31 17.95
CA LYS A 86 -7.88 -13.68 17.81
C LYS A 86 -7.04 -14.52 16.84
N VAL A 87 -6.92 -15.80 17.16
CA VAL A 87 -6.38 -16.82 16.26
C VAL A 87 -7.53 -17.75 15.86
N ILE A 88 -7.78 -17.85 14.54
CA ILE A 88 -8.82 -18.68 13.95
C ILE A 88 -8.14 -19.86 13.27
N ARG A 89 -8.32 -21.04 13.81
CA ARG A 89 -7.72 -22.27 13.26
C ARG A 89 -8.48 -22.75 12.02
N ARG A 90 -7.79 -23.47 11.17
CA ARG A 90 -8.36 -24.10 10.01
C ARG A 90 -9.37 -25.20 10.42
N LEU A 91 -10.42 -25.33 9.66
CA LEU A 91 -11.43 -26.37 9.86
C LEU A 91 -10.84 -27.77 9.58
N ARG A 92 -11.32 -28.78 10.27
CA ARG A 92 -10.91 -30.19 10.03
C ARG A 92 -11.18 -30.68 8.59
N GLY A 93 -12.12 -30.05 7.90
CA GLY A 93 -12.43 -30.29 6.49
C GLY A 93 -11.55 -29.56 5.46
N GLY A 94 -10.51 -28.84 5.89
CA GLY A 94 -9.49 -28.30 4.99
C GLY A 94 -9.71 -26.86 4.51
N GLY A 95 -10.66 -26.08 5.05
CA GLY A 95 -10.86 -24.65 4.76
C GLY A 95 -10.55 -23.75 5.94
N TYR A 96 -10.45 -22.44 5.70
CA TYR A 96 -10.45 -21.46 6.78
C TYR A 96 -11.88 -21.27 7.31
N ASP A 97 -12.02 -21.00 8.60
CA ASP A 97 -13.29 -20.68 9.23
C ASP A 97 -13.65 -19.22 8.93
N LEU A 98 -14.29 -19.05 7.76
CA LEU A 98 -14.67 -17.72 7.28
C LEU A 98 -15.87 -17.15 8.05
N GLU A 99 -16.69 -18.00 8.64
CA GLU A 99 -17.84 -17.59 9.46
C GLU A 99 -17.34 -16.92 10.75
N GLN A 100 -16.45 -17.60 11.47
CA GLN A 100 -15.81 -17.04 12.67
C GLN A 100 -15.03 -15.76 12.37
N LEU A 101 -14.37 -15.67 11.21
CA LEU A 101 -13.69 -14.45 10.76
C LEU A 101 -14.71 -13.32 10.55
N SER A 102 -15.79 -13.58 9.83
CA SER A 102 -16.82 -12.59 9.55
C SER A 102 -17.46 -12.02 10.81
N GLU A 103 -17.80 -12.86 11.78
CA GLU A 103 -18.38 -12.44 13.06
C GLU A 103 -17.42 -11.54 13.85
N LEU A 104 -16.15 -11.94 13.92
CA LEU A 104 -15.11 -11.13 14.58
C LEU A 104 -14.97 -9.76 13.93
N LEU A 105 -14.87 -9.72 12.59
CA LEU A 105 -14.70 -8.46 11.85
C LEU A 105 -15.91 -7.54 11.99
N VAL A 106 -17.10 -8.08 12.09
CA VAL A 106 -18.31 -7.30 12.39
C VAL A 106 -18.24 -6.66 13.76
N THR A 107 -17.80 -7.40 14.77
CA THR A 107 -17.64 -6.87 16.13
C THR A 107 -16.60 -5.74 16.14
N ILE A 108 -15.47 -5.94 15.49
CA ILE A 108 -14.41 -4.91 15.37
C ILE A 108 -14.94 -3.67 14.64
N LYS A 109 -15.70 -3.86 13.53
CA LYS A 109 -16.29 -2.75 12.76
C LYS A 109 -17.33 -1.97 13.56
N GLN A 110 -18.08 -2.62 14.43
CA GLN A 110 -19.05 -1.94 15.31
C GLN A 110 -18.34 -1.06 16.35
N GLN A 111 -17.19 -1.48 16.84
CA GLN A 111 -16.38 -0.71 17.77
C GLN A 111 -15.64 0.45 17.07
N ASN A 112 -15.30 0.27 15.79
CA ASN A 112 -14.53 1.22 14.99
C ASN A 112 -15.24 1.52 13.65
N PRO A 113 -16.39 2.21 13.64
CA PRO A 113 -17.22 2.36 12.46
C PRO A 113 -16.59 3.19 11.33
N LYS A 114 -15.64 4.05 11.66
CA LYS A 114 -14.94 4.91 10.69
C LYS A 114 -13.82 4.21 9.94
N GLU A 115 -13.32 3.09 10.47
CA GLU A 115 -12.20 2.37 9.89
C GLU A 115 -12.66 1.54 8.69
N ASP A 116 -12.02 1.72 7.54
CA ASP A 116 -12.37 1.09 6.28
C ASP A 116 -11.24 0.24 5.68
N ALA A 117 -10.07 0.25 6.31
CA ALA A 117 -8.87 -0.42 5.84
C ALA A 117 -8.51 -1.65 6.68
N ILE A 118 -8.00 -2.68 6.00
CA ILE A 118 -7.40 -3.86 6.61
C ILE A 118 -6.14 -4.25 5.86
N ILE A 119 -5.08 -4.58 6.59
CA ILE A 119 -3.81 -5.04 6.04
C ILE A 119 -3.82 -6.56 5.96
N PHE A 120 -3.62 -7.10 4.75
CA PHE A 120 -3.45 -8.53 4.50
C PHE A 120 -1.98 -8.87 4.43
N ARG A 121 -1.58 -9.84 5.25
CA ARG A 121 -0.21 -10.35 5.30
C ARG A 121 -0.22 -11.87 5.05
N PRO A 122 -0.36 -12.31 3.78
CA PRO A 122 -0.35 -13.72 3.44
C PRO A 122 1.06 -14.29 3.51
N LEU A 123 1.19 -15.47 4.13
CA LEU A 123 2.44 -16.22 4.07
C LEU A 123 2.66 -16.79 2.65
N SER A 124 3.92 -16.87 2.23
CA SER A 124 4.25 -17.46 0.93
C SER A 124 3.73 -18.89 0.79
N GLY A 125 3.17 -19.22 -0.40
CA GLY A 125 2.62 -20.54 -0.69
C GLY A 125 1.15 -20.75 -0.29
N ILE A 126 0.43 -19.69 0.09
CA ILE A 126 -1.04 -19.74 0.23
C ILE A 126 -1.67 -19.69 -1.18
N ALA A 127 -2.63 -20.58 -1.43
CA ALA A 127 -3.34 -20.60 -2.70
C ALA A 127 -4.12 -19.28 -2.92
N TYR A 128 -3.99 -18.69 -4.11
CA TYR A 128 -4.65 -17.44 -4.46
C TYR A 128 -6.19 -17.50 -4.26
N SER A 129 -6.80 -18.64 -4.61
CA SER A 129 -8.24 -18.87 -4.40
C SER A 129 -8.67 -18.78 -2.93
N ALA A 130 -7.80 -19.15 -1.99
CA ALA A 130 -8.06 -18.99 -0.56
C ALA A 130 -7.98 -17.51 -0.15
N ILE A 131 -6.99 -16.78 -0.66
CA ILE A 131 -6.84 -15.33 -0.41
C ILE A 131 -8.08 -14.58 -0.90
N VAL A 132 -8.58 -14.89 -2.10
CA VAL A 132 -9.79 -14.26 -2.67
C VAL A 132 -11.01 -14.53 -1.78
N LYS A 133 -11.23 -15.78 -1.34
CA LYS A 133 -12.35 -16.11 -0.45
C LYS A 133 -12.30 -15.35 0.88
N ILE A 134 -11.10 -15.22 1.46
CA ILE A 134 -10.90 -14.44 2.69
C ILE A 134 -11.19 -12.97 2.42
N MET A 135 -10.70 -12.42 1.31
CA MET A 135 -10.91 -11.04 0.92
C MET A 135 -12.41 -10.72 0.72
N ASP A 136 -13.16 -11.60 0.07
CA ASP A 136 -14.60 -11.45 -0.10
C ASP A 136 -15.31 -11.42 1.25
N THR A 137 -14.93 -12.29 2.19
CA THR A 137 -15.47 -12.32 3.55
C THR A 137 -15.16 -11.04 4.33
N VAL A 138 -13.98 -10.47 4.13
CA VAL A 138 -13.56 -9.23 4.79
C VAL A 138 -14.29 -8.01 4.22
N ARG A 139 -14.54 -8.01 2.92
CA ARG A 139 -15.19 -6.89 2.24
C ARG A 139 -16.71 -6.90 2.38
N LEU A 140 -17.32 -8.07 2.35
CA LEU A 140 -18.76 -8.20 2.18
C LEU A 140 -19.37 -9.05 3.31
N ARG A 141 -20.47 -8.57 3.86
CA ARG A 141 -21.33 -9.33 4.76
C ARG A 141 -22.74 -9.35 4.23
N PRO A 142 -23.46 -10.49 4.31
CA PRO A 142 -24.92 -10.50 4.11
C PRO A 142 -25.59 -9.52 5.08
N ALA A 143 -26.44 -8.65 4.58
CA ALA A 143 -27.20 -7.74 5.43
C ALA A 143 -28.21 -8.53 6.26
N ALA A 144 -28.18 -8.40 7.58
CA ALA A 144 -29.14 -9.07 8.46
C ALA A 144 -30.58 -8.68 8.07
N GLY A 145 -31.43 -9.67 7.78
CA GLY A 145 -32.82 -9.45 7.48
C GLY A 145 -33.16 -9.08 6.02
N GLN A 146 -32.20 -9.02 5.12
CA GLN A 146 -32.44 -8.72 3.69
C GLN A 146 -31.66 -9.70 2.80
N PRO A 147 -32.26 -10.82 2.39
CA PRO A 147 -31.60 -11.76 1.49
C PRO A 147 -31.30 -11.09 0.16
N GLY A 148 -30.02 -11.17 -0.26
CA GLY A 148 -29.50 -10.58 -1.50
C GLY A 148 -28.87 -9.19 -1.36
N LYS A 149 -28.90 -8.54 -0.19
CA LYS A 149 -28.14 -7.32 0.06
C LYS A 149 -26.89 -7.61 0.87
N THR A 150 -25.74 -7.14 0.38
CA THR A 150 -24.46 -7.21 1.08
C THR A 150 -24.11 -5.84 1.66
N LYS A 151 -23.59 -5.83 2.87
CA LYS A 151 -23.03 -4.62 3.50
C LYS A 151 -21.51 -4.69 3.45
N THR A 152 -20.89 -3.62 3.00
CA THR A 152 -19.43 -3.51 2.99
C THR A 152 -18.93 -3.36 4.42
N LEU A 153 -17.91 -4.14 4.80
CA LEU A 153 -17.22 -4.03 6.08
C LEU A 153 -15.96 -3.20 5.94
N PHE A 154 -15.00 -3.68 5.16
CA PHE A 154 -13.76 -2.98 4.88
C PHE A 154 -13.61 -2.81 3.37
N GLU A 155 -13.50 -1.56 2.90
CA GLU A 155 -13.40 -1.26 1.47
C GLU A 155 -11.99 -1.43 0.95
N ARG A 156 -11.01 -1.02 1.77
CA ARG A 156 -9.60 -1.00 1.40
C ARG A 156 -8.87 -2.20 1.97
N VAL A 157 -8.40 -3.07 1.10
CA VAL A 157 -7.52 -4.19 1.45
C VAL A 157 -6.12 -3.86 0.97
N ILE A 158 -5.18 -3.74 1.89
CA ILE A 158 -3.78 -3.41 1.63
C ILE A 158 -2.97 -4.69 1.77
N PHE A 159 -2.23 -5.08 0.73
CA PHE A 159 -1.36 -6.26 0.79
C PHE A 159 0.03 -5.86 1.25
N GLU A 160 0.50 -6.54 2.29
CA GLU A 160 1.86 -6.42 2.78
C GLU A 160 2.58 -7.75 2.61
N THR A 161 3.71 -7.74 1.93
CA THR A 161 4.52 -8.94 1.73
C THR A 161 5.51 -9.08 2.87
N VAL A 162 5.47 -10.21 3.57
CA VAL A 162 6.53 -10.57 4.52
C VAL A 162 7.67 -11.17 3.70
N ILE A 163 8.77 -10.44 3.62
CA ILE A 163 10.03 -10.90 2.98
C ILE A 163 10.78 -11.80 3.94
#